data_dac613c26b0cd1da466690ff824ce5fa
#
_entry.id   dac613c26b0cd1da466690ff824ce5fa
#
_cell.length_a   1.000
_cell.length_b   1.000
_cell.length_c   1.000
_cell.angle_alpha   90.00
_cell.angle_beta   90.00
_cell.angle_gamma   90.00
#
_symmetry.space_group_name_H-M   'P 1'
#
loop_
_entity.id
_entity.type
_entity.pdbx_description
1 polymer ?
#
loop_
_entity_poly.entity_id
_entity_poly.type
_entity_poly.pdbx_seq_one_letter_code
_entity_poly.pdbx_strand_id
1 'polypeptide(L)'
;MTILDEATCWDLLSTAAVSRLAVVVGDDLEIFPINTVVDGRTIVFSTGEGTKLAAVTIARNVVVEADGHDDATGEAWSVVVKGEADRLDRFDDIDKAEQLPLRSWSTHPKQWFVRVKPRSITGRRFAVSAG
;
A
#
# COMPACT_ATOMS: atom_id res chain seq x y z
N MET A 1 -1.98 22.19 -10.03
CA MET A 1 -1.46 21.01 -9.35
C MET A 1 -0.63 21.43 -8.14
N THR A 2 -0.83 20.79 -7.02
CA THR A 2 -0.09 21.05 -5.79
C THR A 2 0.74 19.84 -5.43
N ILE A 3 2.02 20.04 -5.16
CA ILE A 3 2.90 19.01 -4.62
C ILE A 3 2.63 18.94 -3.11
N LEU A 4 2.36 17.74 -2.62
CA LEU A 4 2.03 17.52 -1.21
C LEU A 4 3.30 17.27 -0.40
N ASP A 5 3.33 17.75 0.84
CA ASP A 5 4.41 17.40 1.76
C ASP A 5 4.27 15.95 2.24
N GLU A 6 5.32 15.45 2.87
CA GLU A 6 5.38 14.06 3.30
C GLU A 6 4.29 13.72 4.31
N ALA A 7 4.06 14.58 5.30
CA ALA A 7 3.04 14.32 6.32
C ALA A 7 1.64 14.22 5.72
N THR A 8 1.31 15.11 4.78
CA THR A 8 0.02 15.08 4.08
C THR A 8 -0.12 13.81 3.23
N CYS A 9 0.97 13.38 2.59
CA CYS A 9 0.96 12.11 1.84
C CYS A 9 0.59 10.93 2.73
N TRP A 10 1.20 10.82 3.91
CA TRP A 10 0.89 9.73 4.84
C TRP A 10 -0.55 9.81 5.35
N ASP A 11 -1.03 11.00 5.64
CA ASP A 11 -2.42 11.20 6.08
C ASP A 11 -3.42 10.74 5.01
N LEU A 12 -3.20 11.12 3.77
CA LEU A 12 -4.06 10.72 2.66
C LEU A 12 -3.99 9.22 2.40
N LEU A 13 -2.80 8.65 2.43
CA LEU A 13 -2.62 7.22 2.25
C LEU A 13 -3.39 6.43 3.30
N SER A 14 -3.43 6.91 4.54
CA SER A 14 -4.16 6.25 5.62
C SER A 14 -5.68 6.24 5.42
N THR A 15 -6.21 7.12 4.57
CA THR A 15 -7.65 7.16 4.27
C THR A 15 -8.05 6.22 3.16
N ALA A 16 -7.11 5.68 2.39
CA ALA A 16 -7.41 4.84 1.25
C ALA A 16 -7.82 3.43 1.70
N ALA A 17 -9.01 2.99 1.29
CA ALA A 17 -9.47 1.63 1.58
C ALA A 17 -8.71 0.60 0.77
N VAL A 18 -8.34 0.97 -0.46
CA VAL A 18 -7.66 0.10 -1.40
C VAL A 18 -6.47 0.84 -1.98
N SER A 19 -5.34 0.15 -2.01
CA SER A 19 -4.13 0.60 -2.69
C SER A 19 -3.77 -0.41 -3.77
N ARG A 20 -2.82 -0.06 -4.61
CA ARG A 20 -2.30 -0.94 -5.63
C ARG A 20 -0.82 -1.13 -5.40
N LEU A 21 -0.39 -2.38 -5.45
CA LEU A 21 1.03 -2.73 -5.35
C LEU A 21 1.51 -3.18 -6.71
N ALA A 22 2.58 -2.54 -7.19
CA ALA A 22 3.23 -2.90 -8.44
C ALA A 22 4.62 -3.46 -8.17
N VAL A 23 4.97 -4.51 -8.88
CA VAL A 23 6.26 -5.20 -8.73
C VAL A 23 6.68 -5.76 -10.08
N VAL A 24 7.99 -5.78 -10.32
CA VAL A 24 8.56 -6.41 -11.52
C VAL A 24 8.97 -7.82 -11.18
N VAL A 25 8.51 -8.78 -11.97
CA VAL A 25 8.87 -10.19 -11.84
C VAL A 25 9.39 -10.67 -13.18
N GLY A 26 10.70 -10.89 -13.27
CA GLY A 26 11.34 -11.13 -14.56
C GLY A 26 11.20 -9.90 -15.44
N ASP A 27 10.60 -10.07 -16.63
CA ASP A 27 10.32 -8.98 -17.55
C ASP A 27 8.89 -8.45 -17.44
N ASP A 28 8.09 -8.99 -16.53
CA ASP A 28 6.69 -8.64 -16.38
C ASP A 28 6.48 -7.65 -15.23
N LEU A 29 5.62 -6.68 -15.49
CA LEU A 29 5.07 -5.80 -14.46
C LEU A 29 3.79 -6.43 -13.95
N GLU A 30 3.74 -6.66 -12.65
CA GLU A 30 2.55 -7.19 -11.98
C GLU A 30 1.94 -6.12 -11.11
N ILE A 31 0.62 -6.08 -11.04
CA ILE A 31 -0.11 -5.14 -10.19
C ILE A 31 -1.19 -5.89 -9.43
N PHE A 32 -1.32 -5.57 -8.14
CA PHE A 32 -2.28 -6.22 -7.25
C PHE A 32 -3.05 -5.17 -6.45
N PRO A 33 -4.38 -5.27 -6.36
CA PRO A 33 -5.13 -4.49 -5.38
C PRO A 33 -4.87 -5.08 -3.98
N ILE A 34 -4.60 -4.22 -3.02
CA ILE A 34 -4.33 -4.61 -1.63
C ILE A 34 -5.06 -3.69 -0.67
N ASN A 35 -5.44 -4.22 0.49
CA ASN A 35 -5.90 -3.42 1.60
C ASN A 35 -4.71 -3.12 2.50
N THR A 36 -4.44 -1.84 2.70
CA THR A 36 -3.26 -1.40 3.44
C THR A 36 -3.64 -0.70 4.73
N VAL A 37 -2.74 -0.78 5.69
CA VAL A 37 -2.77 0.02 6.91
C VAL A 37 -1.43 0.73 7.02
N VAL A 38 -1.48 2.03 7.32
CA VAL A 38 -0.28 2.81 7.62
C VAL A 38 0.08 2.58 9.09
N ASP A 39 1.31 2.17 9.32
CA ASP A 39 1.84 1.89 10.65
C ASP A 39 3.23 2.51 10.79
N GLY A 40 3.32 3.61 11.55
CA GLY A 40 4.60 4.29 11.81
C GLY A 40 5.37 4.68 10.54
N ARG A 41 4.69 5.24 9.55
CA ARG A 41 5.26 5.60 8.25
C ARG A 41 5.83 4.39 7.49
N THR A 42 5.20 3.26 7.67
CA THR A 42 5.34 2.07 6.84
C THR A 42 3.95 1.63 6.41
N ILE A 43 3.90 0.72 5.43
CA ILE A 43 2.64 0.18 4.95
C ILE A 43 2.62 -1.31 5.29
N VAL A 44 1.52 -1.77 5.90
CA VAL A 44 1.33 -3.19 6.20
C VAL A 44 0.12 -3.69 5.46
N PHE A 45 0.22 -4.88 4.90
CA PHE A 45 -0.90 -5.60 4.32
C PHE A 45 -0.76 -7.10 4.60
N SER A 46 -1.84 -7.83 4.42
CA SER A 46 -1.82 -9.29 4.54
C SER A 46 -2.16 -9.95 3.22
N THR A 47 -1.62 -11.14 3.02
CA THR A 47 -1.90 -11.96 1.85
C THR A 47 -1.97 -13.43 2.26
N GLY A 48 -2.76 -14.23 1.54
CA GLY A 48 -2.84 -15.67 1.82
C GLY A 48 -1.55 -16.39 1.47
N GLU A 49 -1.15 -17.31 2.33
CA GLU A 49 -0.02 -18.21 2.07
C GLU A 49 -0.21 -18.93 0.74
N GLY A 50 0.83 -18.99 -0.07
CA GLY A 50 0.80 -19.69 -1.35
C GLY A 50 0.17 -18.93 -2.50
N THR A 51 -0.29 -17.68 -2.28
CA THR A 51 -0.82 -16.86 -3.37
C THR A 51 0.30 -16.30 -4.24
N LYS A 52 -0.05 -15.86 -5.44
CA LYS A 52 0.91 -15.20 -6.33
C LYS A 52 1.45 -13.92 -5.69
N LEU A 53 0.59 -13.14 -5.01
CA LEU A 53 1.01 -11.94 -4.30
C LEU A 53 2.06 -12.29 -3.23
N ALA A 54 1.83 -13.33 -2.43
CA ALA A 54 2.80 -13.79 -1.44
C ALA A 54 4.14 -14.18 -2.08
N ALA A 55 4.10 -14.85 -3.22
CA ALA A 55 5.30 -15.35 -3.89
C ALA A 55 6.15 -14.23 -4.49
N VAL A 56 5.54 -13.14 -4.97
CA VAL A 56 6.25 -12.13 -5.76
C VAL A 56 6.65 -10.88 -4.98
N THR A 57 6.15 -10.68 -3.76
CA THR A 57 6.39 -9.44 -3.01
C THR A 57 7.54 -9.50 -2.01
N ILE A 58 7.98 -10.69 -1.61
CA ILE A 58 8.96 -10.84 -0.54
C ILE A 58 10.37 -10.44 -1.02
N ALA A 59 11.04 -9.60 -0.21
CA ALA A 59 12.39 -9.09 -0.46
C ALA A 59 12.52 -8.39 -1.82
N ARG A 60 11.48 -7.65 -2.23
CA ARG A 60 11.45 -6.98 -3.52
C ARG A 60 11.21 -5.49 -3.40
N ASN A 61 11.75 -4.77 -4.37
CA ASN A 61 11.38 -3.37 -4.56
C ASN A 61 9.97 -3.33 -5.14
N VAL A 62 9.12 -2.53 -4.51
CA VAL A 62 7.72 -2.40 -4.89
C VAL A 62 7.33 -0.93 -4.96
N VAL A 63 6.24 -0.68 -5.64
CA VAL A 63 5.58 0.63 -5.64
C VAL A 63 4.15 0.42 -5.13
N VAL A 64 3.76 1.22 -4.16
CA VAL A 64 2.38 1.25 -3.67
C VAL A 64 1.77 2.60 -4.06
N GLU A 65 0.64 2.55 -4.73
CA GLU A 65 -0.10 3.74 -5.14
C GLU A 65 -1.47 3.73 -4.48
N ALA A 66 -1.88 4.89 -4.01
CA ALA A 66 -3.25 5.13 -3.60
C ALA A 66 -3.71 6.45 -4.17
N ASP A 67 -5.01 6.56 -4.43
CA ASP A 67 -5.60 7.77 -4.94
C ASP A 67 -7.03 7.92 -4.40
N GLY A 68 -7.54 9.11 -4.55
CA GLY A 68 -8.90 9.43 -4.17
C GLY A 68 -9.34 10.75 -4.77
N HIS A 69 -10.61 11.06 -4.61
CA HIS A 69 -11.12 12.33 -5.05
C HIS A 69 -12.23 12.80 -4.12
N ASP A 70 -12.44 14.11 -4.11
CA ASP A 70 -13.48 14.76 -3.34
C ASP A 70 -14.47 15.39 -4.34
N ASP A 71 -15.67 14.85 -4.42
CA ASP A 71 -16.72 15.33 -5.33
C ASP A 71 -17.16 16.75 -4.96
N ALA A 72 -17.09 17.13 -3.68
CA ALA A 72 -17.50 18.45 -3.23
C ALA A 72 -16.54 19.54 -3.71
N THR A 73 -15.25 19.27 -3.75
CA THR A 73 -14.23 20.24 -4.18
C THR A 73 -13.81 20.08 -5.63
N GLY A 74 -14.12 18.94 -6.26
CA GLY A 74 -13.65 18.61 -7.60
C GLY A 74 -12.16 18.32 -7.65
N GLU A 75 -11.52 18.05 -6.52
CA GLU A 75 -10.09 17.75 -6.44
C GLU A 75 -9.85 16.25 -6.31
N ALA A 76 -8.77 15.79 -6.92
CA ALA A 76 -8.24 14.45 -6.74
C ALA A 76 -6.82 14.51 -6.18
N TRP A 77 -6.40 13.41 -5.59
CA TRP A 77 -5.05 13.26 -5.09
C TRP A 77 -4.51 11.89 -5.45
N SER A 78 -3.19 11.80 -5.54
CA SER A 78 -2.49 10.53 -5.67
C SER A 78 -1.23 10.54 -4.81
N VAL A 79 -0.91 9.40 -4.24
CA VAL A 79 0.28 9.19 -3.41
C VAL A 79 0.99 7.94 -3.92
N VAL A 80 2.30 8.04 -4.10
CA VAL A 80 3.14 6.94 -4.55
C VAL A 80 4.25 6.71 -3.53
N VAL A 81 4.33 5.47 -3.04
CA VAL A 81 5.39 5.03 -2.14
C VAL A 81 6.26 4.03 -2.88
N LYS A 82 7.56 4.31 -2.93
CA LYS A 82 8.54 3.36 -3.43
C LYS A 82 9.33 2.82 -2.25
N GLY A 83 9.43 1.52 -2.16
CA GLY A 83 10.09 0.89 -1.02
C GLY A 83 10.38 -0.58 -1.24
N GLU A 84 10.73 -1.23 -0.16
CA GLU A 84 11.03 -2.65 -0.14
C GLU A 84 10.00 -3.39 0.71
N ALA A 85 9.50 -4.50 0.19
CA ALA A 85 8.53 -5.35 0.86
C ALA A 85 9.24 -6.51 1.55
N ASP A 86 8.95 -6.70 2.83
CA ASP A 86 9.48 -7.80 3.63
C ASP A 86 8.34 -8.50 4.36
N ARG A 87 8.42 -9.81 4.42
CA ARG A 87 7.51 -10.60 5.23
C ARG A 87 7.86 -10.43 6.71
N LEU A 88 6.85 -10.22 7.53
CA LEU A 88 7.02 -10.25 8.98
C LEU A 88 7.09 -11.71 9.43
N ASP A 89 8.23 -12.10 10.01
CA ASP A 89 8.50 -13.47 10.41
C ASP A 89 8.78 -13.64 11.91
N ARG A 90 8.91 -12.52 12.64
CA ARG A 90 9.11 -12.54 14.10
C ARG A 90 7.76 -12.53 14.80
N PHE A 91 7.65 -13.31 15.87
CA PHE A 91 6.41 -13.42 16.64
C PHE A 91 5.88 -12.07 17.11
N ASP A 92 6.78 -11.20 17.62
CA ASP A 92 6.37 -9.88 18.10
C ASP A 92 5.79 -9.00 16.99
N ASP A 93 6.40 -9.05 15.81
CA ASP A 93 5.94 -8.27 14.66
C ASP A 93 4.61 -8.79 14.12
N ILE A 94 4.46 -10.10 14.06
CA ILE A 94 3.22 -10.75 13.63
C ILE A 94 2.09 -10.43 14.62
N ASP A 95 2.38 -10.52 15.91
CA ASP A 95 1.40 -10.24 16.96
C ASP A 95 0.89 -8.79 16.89
N LYS A 96 1.79 -7.84 16.67
CA LYS A 96 1.42 -6.45 16.47
C LYS A 96 0.61 -6.25 15.19
N ALA A 97 0.98 -6.92 14.12
CA ALA A 97 0.28 -6.83 12.84
C ALA A 97 -1.14 -7.39 12.93
N GLU A 98 -1.36 -8.44 13.71
CA GLU A 98 -2.69 -9.01 13.94
C GLU A 98 -3.63 -8.05 14.65
N GLN A 99 -3.09 -7.07 15.37
CA GLN A 99 -3.86 -6.06 16.06
C GLN A 99 -4.21 -4.84 15.19
N LEU A 100 -3.62 -4.74 14.00
CA LEU A 100 -3.92 -3.67 13.06
C LEU A 100 -5.29 -3.89 12.41
N PRO A 101 -6.00 -2.82 12.04
CA PRO A 101 -7.30 -2.94 11.39
C PRO A 101 -7.17 -3.33 9.92
N LEU A 102 -6.56 -4.47 9.67
CA LEU A 102 -6.34 -5.01 8.33
C LEU A 102 -7.58 -5.76 7.86
N ARG A 103 -7.98 -5.49 6.63
CA ARG A 103 -8.99 -6.27 5.94
C ARG A 103 -8.28 -7.11 4.89
N SER A 104 -8.59 -8.40 4.86
CA SER A 104 -8.12 -9.28 3.82
C SER A 104 -9.28 -9.66 2.92
N TRP A 105 -9.08 -9.57 1.61
CA TRP A 105 -10.04 -10.09 0.63
C TRP A 105 -9.88 -11.58 0.43
N SER A 106 -8.78 -12.13 0.93
CA SER A 106 -8.53 -13.55 0.88
C SER A 106 -9.26 -14.24 2.02
N THR A 107 -9.96 -15.33 1.71
CA THR A 107 -10.55 -16.23 2.70
C THR A 107 -9.57 -17.30 3.15
N HIS A 108 -8.32 -17.19 2.72
CA HIS A 108 -7.28 -18.18 3.05
C HIS A 108 -7.04 -18.22 4.57
N PRO A 109 -7.05 -19.41 5.19
CA PRO A 109 -6.92 -19.53 6.65
C PRO A 109 -5.56 -19.09 7.19
N LYS A 110 -4.50 -19.16 6.35
CA LYS A 110 -3.16 -18.72 6.74
C LYS A 110 -2.80 -17.45 6.02
N GLN A 111 -2.52 -16.41 6.80
CA GLN A 111 -2.16 -15.10 6.29
C GLN A 111 -0.70 -14.81 6.56
N TRP A 112 -0.03 -14.23 5.56
CA TRP A 112 1.29 -13.62 5.72
C TRP A 112 1.10 -12.12 5.87
N PHE A 113 1.86 -11.53 6.76
CA PHE A 113 1.92 -10.08 6.90
C PHE A 113 3.16 -9.56 6.21
N VAL A 114 2.99 -8.51 5.44
CA VAL A 114 4.06 -7.88 4.67
C VAL A 114 4.14 -6.42 5.06
N ARG A 115 5.35 -5.94 5.31
CA ARG A 115 5.62 -4.53 5.58
C ARG A 115 6.42 -3.94 4.44
N VAL A 116 5.96 -2.82 3.94
CA VAL A 116 6.70 -2.02 2.96
C VAL A 116 7.40 -0.89 3.70
N LYS A 117 8.74 -0.89 3.65
CA LYS A 117 9.57 0.18 4.20
C LYS A 117 9.86 1.18 3.08
N PRO A 118 9.44 2.44 3.23
CA PRO A 118 9.56 3.41 2.14
C PRO A 118 10.99 3.91 1.96
N ARG A 119 11.41 4.05 0.72
CA ARG A 119 12.57 4.86 0.33
C ARG A 119 12.14 6.27 -0.02
N SER A 120 10.94 6.41 -0.58
CA SER A 120 10.37 7.71 -0.91
C SER A 120 8.86 7.66 -0.86
N ILE A 121 8.27 8.80 -0.58
CA ILE A 121 6.84 9.01 -0.71
C ILE A 121 6.63 10.35 -1.40
N THR A 122 5.79 10.37 -2.42
CA THR A 122 5.43 11.57 -3.16
C THR A 122 3.92 11.63 -3.33
N GLY A 123 3.40 12.81 -3.44
CA GLY A 123 1.97 12.99 -3.65
C GLY A 123 1.66 14.30 -4.33
N ARG A 124 0.50 14.33 -4.95
CA ARG A 124 -0.01 15.52 -5.64
C ARG A 124 -1.51 15.63 -5.51
N ARG A 125 -1.97 16.87 -5.53
CA ARG A 125 -3.39 17.20 -5.59
C ARG A 125 -3.64 18.02 -6.84
N PHE A 126 -4.74 17.74 -7.51
CA PHE A 126 -5.06 18.38 -8.79
C PHE A 126 -6.57 18.46 -8.96
N ALA A 127 -7.00 19.45 -9.76
CA ALA A 127 -8.40 19.57 -10.12
C ALA A 127 -8.77 18.52 -11.16
N VAL A 128 -9.94 17.90 -10.97
CA VAL A 128 -10.48 16.97 -11.94
C VAL A 128 -11.43 17.72 -12.85
N SER A 129 -11.17 17.64 -14.13
CA SER A 129 -12.05 18.21 -15.13
C SER A 129 -13.40 17.50 -15.14
N ALA A 130 -14.48 18.25 -14.94
CA ALA A 130 -15.83 17.72 -15.08
C ALA A 130 -16.17 17.63 -16.57
N GLY A 131 -15.86 16.51 -17.16
CA GLY A 131 -16.14 16.37 -18.58
C GLY A 131 -16.36 14.96 -19.02
#